data_f5852ff01c3d54c515b4fae92929bf9b
#
_entry.id   f5852ff01c3d54c515b4fae92929bf9b
#
_cell.length_a   1.000
_cell.length_b   1.000
_cell.length_c   1.000
_cell.angle_alpha   90.00
_cell.angle_beta   90.00
_cell.angle_gamma   90.00
#
_symmetry.space_group_name_H-M   'P 1'
#
loop_
_entity.id
_entity.type
_entity.pdbx_description
1 polymer ?
#
loop_
_entity_poly.entity_id
_entity_poly.type
_entity_poly.pdbx_seq_one_letter_code
_entity_poly.pdbx_strand_id
1 'polypeptide(L)'
;SSRIYWEKDANEAHKDLNPFGIASENLTEAENYEQELHLMNKIYCVGYMLHQHKRESESFIVIGTDYKGGNSVKGSYGGTGKSFLVNGIRKMLNSKYIDGKTLGNNKFPYDKVTEKTRLVFLDDMNFNQDFRDFYNKVTGDFEANHKGGKIYYIPFERSPKMAATTNYVPDFEESSLVRRLLFYQNGDYYHAKTPKNDYLFSRKISDDFGGRDIMTSDYSAEEWNADYNF
;
A
#
# COMPACT_ATOMS: atom_id res chain seq x y z
N SER A 1 3.39 9.23 -0.22
CA SER A 1 3.23 10.42 -1.05
C SER A 1 3.30 10.09 -2.53
N SER A 2 2.56 10.82 -3.38
CA SER A 2 2.69 10.76 -4.85
C SER A 2 3.64 11.83 -5.39
N ARG A 3 4.18 12.70 -4.54
CA ARG A 3 5.20 13.70 -4.89
C ARG A 3 6.56 13.02 -4.99
N ILE A 4 6.86 12.44 -6.16
CA ILE A 4 8.11 11.72 -6.43
C ILE A 4 9.28 12.69 -6.72
N TYR A 5 8.98 13.92 -7.13
CA TYR A 5 9.95 15.00 -7.41
C TYR A 5 9.90 16.11 -6.35
N TRP A 6 9.56 15.78 -5.11
CA TRP A 6 9.35 16.74 -4.03
C TRP A 6 10.58 17.65 -3.74
N GLU A 7 11.79 17.18 -4.01
CA GLU A 7 13.02 17.96 -3.84
C GLU A 7 13.10 19.16 -4.80
N LYS A 8 12.54 19.02 -6.00
CA LYS A 8 12.43 20.10 -6.99
C LYS A 8 11.19 20.95 -6.75
N ASP A 9 10.14 20.35 -6.23
CA ASP A 9 8.87 21.00 -5.94
C ASP A 9 8.92 21.62 -4.54
N ALA A 10 9.68 22.71 -4.40
CA ALA A 10 9.84 23.45 -3.15
C ALA A 10 8.59 24.29 -2.78
N ASN A 11 7.56 24.29 -3.61
CA ASN A 11 6.39 25.14 -3.41
C ASN A 11 5.38 24.50 -2.46
N GLU A 12 5.54 24.76 -1.16
CA GLU A 12 4.60 24.29 -0.13
C GLU A 12 3.22 24.96 -0.21
N ALA A 13 3.09 26.11 -0.89
CA ALA A 13 1.84 26.85 -1.03
C ALA A 13 0.76 26.07 -1.83
N HIS A 14 1.14 25.10 -2.66
CA HIS A 14 0.18 24.25 -3.37
C HIS A 14 -0.59 23.28 -2.46
N LYS A 15 -0.06 22.94 -1.30
CA LYS A 15 -0.72 22.01 -0.37
C LYS A 15 -2.03 22.57 0.17
N ASP A 16 -2.06 23.88 0.44
CA ASP A 16 -3.20 24.53 1.09
C ASP A 16 -4.33 24.83 0.11
N LEU A 17 -4.01 24.98 -1.19
CA LEU A 17 -4.97 25.36 -2.22
C LEU A 17 -5.59 24.16 -2.93
N ASN A 18 -4.85 23.07 -3.09
CA ASN A 18 -5.33 21.85 -3.73
C ASN A 18 -4.56 20.62 -3.21
N PRO A 19 -5.09 19.89 -2.23
CA PRO A 19 -4.42 18.71 -1.66
C PRO A 19 -4.22 17.58 -2.66
N PHE A 20 -4.99 17.55 -3.75
CA PHE A 20 -4.83 16.60 -4.86
C PHE A 20 -4.04 17.18 -6.04
N GLY A 21 -3.77 18.48 -6.04
CA GLY A 21 -2.91 19.12 -7.03
C GLY A 21 -1.44 18.78 -6.75
N ILE A 22 -0.83 18.01 -7.63
CA ILE A 22 0.57 17.60 -7.54
C ILE A 22 1.41 18.13 -8.69
N ALA A 23 0.81 18.85 -9.62
CA ALA A 23 1.55 19.59 -10.65
C ALA A 23 2.25 20.82 -10.04
N SER A 24 3.43 21.13 -10.51
CA SER A 24 4.23 22.28 -10.09
C SER A 24 4.89 22.93 -11.31
N GLU A 25 4.97 24.26 -11.27
CA GLU A 25 5.70 25.03 -12.29
C GLU A 25 7.23 24.82 -12.27
N ASN A 26 7.75 24.29 -11.15
CA ASN A 26 9.16 23.94 -10.99
C ASN A 26 9.52 22.58 -11.67
N LEU A 27 8.52 21.83 -12.12
CA LEU A 27 8.70 20.55 -12.78
C LEU A 27 8.51 20.70 -14.30
N THR A 28 9.24 19.92 -15.07
CA THR A 28 9.00 19.79 -16.51
C THR A 28 7.63 19.15 -16.75
N GLU A 29 7.10 19.29 -17.97
CA GLU A 29 5.84 18.66 -18.37
C GLU A 29 5.88 17.14 -18.18
N ALA A 30 7.00 16.48 -18.53
CA ALA A 30 7.17 15.04 -18.33
C ALA A 30 7.17 14.64 -16.85
N GLU A 31 7.83 15.40 -15.98
CA GLU A 31 7.87 15.15 -14.53
C GLU A 31 6.48 15.36 -13.90
N ASN A 32 5.77 16.40 -14.30
CA ASN A 32 4.39 16.62 -13.86
C ASN A 32 3.49 15.46 -14.28
N TYR A 33 3.57 15.04 -15.53
CA TYR A 33 2.78 13.92 -16.05
C TYR A 33 3.08 12.62 -15.31
N GLU A 34 4.35 12.29 -15.07
CA GLU A 34 4.74 11.10 -14.30
C GLU A 34 4.19 11.17 -12.87
N GLN A 35 4.31 12.31 -12.20
CA GLN A 35 3.81 12.51 -10.84
C GLN A 35 2.27 12.35 -10.76
N GLU A 36 1.55 12.88 -11.75
CA GLU A 36 0.11 12.69 -11.89
C GLU A 36 -0.28 11.23 -12.12
N LEU A 37 0.45 10.50 -12.96
CA LEU A 37 0.23 9.07 -13.15
C LEU A 37 0.41 8.28 -11.86
N HIS A 38 1.40 8.60 -11.05
CA HIS A 38 1.58 7.98 -9.72
C HIS A 38 0.38 8.24 -8.80
N LEU A 39 -0.18 9.45 -8.81
CA LEU A 39 -1.39 9.77 -8.06
C LEU A 39 -2.59 8.99 -8.57
N MET A 40 -2.84 9.02 -9.87
CA MET A 40 -3.97 8.33 -10.50
C MET A 40 -3.93 6.82 -10.24
N ASN A 41 -2.76 6.21 -10.38
CA ASN A 41 -2.57 4.79 -10.10
C ASN A 41 -2.85 4.47 -8.61
N LYS A 42 -2.43 5.33 -7.70
CA LYS A 42 -2.70 5.18 -6.27
C LYS A 42 -4.18 5.29 -5.95
N ILE A 43 -4.88 6.25 -6.56
CA ILE A 43 -6.34 6.40 -6.44
C ILE A 43 -7.05 5.15 -6.96
N TYR A 44 -6.61 4.61 -8.09
CA TYR A 44 -7.15 3.37 -8.65
C TYR A 44 -6.96 2.18 -7.69
N CYS A 45 -5.76 2.02 -7.13
CA CYS A 45 -5.46 0.99 -6.13
C CYS A 45 -6.36 1.10 -4.89
N VAL A 46 -6.55 2.31 -4.37
CA VAL A 46 -7.46 2.58 -3.24
C VAL A 46 -8.90 2.22 -3.61
N GLY A 47 -9.39 2.70 -4.74
CA GLY A 47 -10.73 2.38 -5.23
C GLY A 47 -10.93 0.88 -5.39
N TYR A 48 -9.96 0.17 -5.98
CA TYR A 48 -10.00 -1.27 -6.13
C TYR A 48 -10.10 -2.00 -4.76
N MET A 49 -9.37 -1.56 -3.75
CA MET A 49 -9.44 -2.18 -2.41
C MET A 49 -10.77 -1.92 -1.69
N LEU A 50 -11.38 -0.76 -1.90
CA LEU A 50 -12.60 -0.35 -1.20
C LEU A 50 -13.87 -1.04 -1.72
N HIS A 51 -13.99 -1.27 -3.04
CA HIS A 51 -15.17 -1.96 -3.58
C HIS A 51 -15.01 -3.49 -3.50
N GLN A 52 -16.14 -4.20 -3.50
CA GLN A 52 -16.16 -5.66 -3.31
C GLN A 52 -16.31 -6.45 -4.61
N HIS A 53 -16.64 -5.77 -5.68
CA HIS A 53 -16.83 -6.41 -6.96
C HIS A 53 -15.54 -7.08 -7.43
N LYS A 54 -15.63 -8.33 -7.87
CA LYS A 54 -14.54 -9.12 -8.44
C LYS A 54 -14.95 -9.66 -9.81
N ARG A 55 -14.01 -9.65 -10.74
CA ARG A 55 -14.10 -10.33 -12.04
C ARG A 55 -12.81 -11.11 -12.24
N GLU A 56 -12.90 -12.29 -12.82
CA GLU A 56 -11.73 -13.13 -13.09
C GLU A 56 -10.69 -12.41 -13.94
N SER A 57 -11.14 -11.60 -14.92
CA SER A 57 -10.27 -10.80 -15.78
C SER A 57 -9.60 -9.62 -15.10
N GLU A 58 -10.11 -9.18 -13.94
CA GLU A 58 -9.69 -7.97 -13.22
C GLU A 58 -9.44 -8.25 -11.73
N SER A 59 -8.82 -9.38 -11.45
CA SER A 59 -8.49 -9.80 -10.09
C SER A 59 -7.01 -9.59 -9.82
N PHE A 60 -6.71 -8.68 -8.88
CA PHE A 60 -5.35 -8.26 -8.57
C PHE A 60 -5.02 -8.47 -7.10
N ILE A 61 -3.71 -8.65 -6.83
CA ILE A 61 -3.12 -8.29 -5.56
C ILE A 61 -2.54 -6.89 -5.69
N VAL A 62 -2.91 -5.99 -4.79
CA VAL A 62 -2.36 -4.63 -4.75
C VAL A 62 -1.05 -4.64 -4.00
N ILE A 63 0.02 -4.12 -4.62
CA ILE A 63 1.36 -4.13 -4.01
C ILE A 63 1.88 -2.70 -3.88
N GLY A 64 2.18 -2.33 -2.63
CA GLY A 64 2.82 -1.06 -2.31
C GLY A 64 4.34 -1.21 -2.25
N THR A 65 5.06 -0.39 -3.05
CA THR A 65 6.52 -0.34 -3.09
C THR A 65 7.02 1.09 -2.91
N ASP A 66 8.33 1.25 -2.77
CA ASP A 66 8.99 2.55 -2.77
C ASP A 66 9.43 2.92 -4.19
N TYR A 67 9.25 4.19 -4.58
CA TYR A 67 9.67 4.70 -5.90
C TYR A 67 11.20 4.56 -6.10
N LYS A 68 11.98 4.87 -5.07
CA LYS A 68 13.44 4.67 -5.07
C LYS A 68 13.85 3.29 -4.53
N GLY A 69 12.93 2.32 -4.49
CA GLY A 69 13.20 0.96 -4.06
C GLY A 69 14.19 0.26 -4.98
N GLY A 70 15.30 -0.21 -4.43
CA GLY A 70 16.30 -0.94 -5.20
C GLY A 70 16.02 -2.44 -5.22
N ASN A 71 16.48 -3.11 -6.27
CA ASN A 71 16.48 -4.58 -6.39
C ASN A 71 17.41 -5.28 -5.39
N SER A 72 18.03 -4.53 -4.46
CA SER A 72 18.95 -5.07 -3.47
C SER A 72 18.50 -4.77 -2.05
N VAL A 73 18.77 -5.71 -1.14
CA VAL A 73 18.57 -5.57 0.32
C VAL A 73 19.20 -4.28 0.88
N LYS A 74 20.18 -3.71 0.20
CA LYS A 74 20.91 -2.50 0.62
C LYS A 74 20.18 -1.18 0.31
N GLY A 75 19.20 -1.18 -0.59
CA GLY A 75 18.46 0.03 -1.03
C GLY A 75 17.07 0.19 -0.42
N SER A 76 16.71 -0.56 0.61
CA SER A 76 15.41 -0.46 1.27
C SER A 76 15.34 0.78 2.15
N TYR A 77 14.56 1.77 1.73
CA TYR A 77 14.22 2.96 2.51
C TYR A 77 12.83 2.78 3.12
N GLY A 78 12.74 2.36 4.38
CA GLY A 78 11.46 2.30 5.10
C GLY A 78 10.94 3.71 5.44
N GLY A 79 9.65 3.80 5.81
CA GLY A 79 9.07 5.04 6.33
C GLY A 79 8.37 5.93 5.30
N THR A 80 8.22 5.50 4.05
CA THR A 80 7.55 6.26 2.97
C THR A 80 6.02 6.30 3.06
N GLY A 81 5.42 5.57 4.02
CA GLY A 81 3.97 5.52 4.22
C GLY A 81 3.22 4.44 3.44
N LYS A 82 3.88 3.43 2.89
CA LYS A 82 3.20 2.31 2.20
C LYS A 82 2.14 1.63 3.06
N SER A 83 2.56 1.13 4.21
CA SER A 83 1.67 0.46 5.17
C SER A 83 0.63 1.42 5.76
N PHE A 84 0.94 2.71 5.86
CA PHE A 84 0.02 3.74 6.32
C PHE A 84 -1.23 3.82 5.43
N LEU A 85 -1.08 3.85 4.11
CA LEU A 85 -2.20 3.88 3.17
C LEU A 85 -3.13 2.68 3.35
N VAL A 86 -2.57 1.46 3.37
CA VAL A 86 -3.38 0.24 3.51
C VAL A 86 -3.99 0.14 4.91
N ASN A 87 -3.28 0.59 5.95
CA ASN A 87 -3.81 0.62 7.32
C ASN A 87 -5.01 1.56 7.46
N GLY A 88 -5.03 2.68 6.75
CA GLY A 88 -6.21 3.55 6.67
C GLY A 88 -7.42 2.81 6.10
N ILE A 89 -7.25 2.12 4.97
CA ILE A 89 -8.30 1.30 4.35
C ILE A 89 -8.76 0.17 5.28
N ARG A 90 -7.85 -0.49 5.97
CA ARG A 90 -8.17 -1.55 6.93
C ARG A 90 -9.07 -1.08 8.08
N LYS A 91 -8.94 0.17 8.51
CA LYS A 91 -9.82 0.74 9.55
C LYS A 91 -11.26 0.91 9.07
N MET A 92 -11.48 1.02 7.77
CA MET A 92 -12.80 1.16 7.15
C MET A 92 -13.44 -0.19 6.79
N LEU A 93 -12.66 -1.26 6.70
CA LEU A 93 -13.10 -2.56 6.22
C LEU A 93 -12.87 -3.67 7.26
N ASN A 94 -13.72 -4.70 7.23
CA ASN A 94 -13.41 -5.94 7.93
C ASN A 94 -12.19 -6.61 7.26
N SER A 95 -11.05 -6.58 7.92
CA SER A 95 -9.77 -6.96 7.32
C SER A 95 -8.99 -7.93 8.19
N LYS A 96 -8.18 -8.77 7.53
CA LYS A 96 -7.17 -9.62 8.16
C LYS A 96 -5.78 -9.02 7.93
N TYR A 97 -5.06 -8.75 9.00
CA TYR A 97 -3.65 -8.37 8.96
C TYR A 97 -2.76 -9.60 9.11
N ILE A 98 -1.70 -9.66 8.34
CA ILE A 98 -0.68 -10.70 8.38
C ILE A 98 0.68 -10.01 8.25
N ASP A 99 1.58 -10.28 9.18
CA ASP A 99 2.98 -9.87 9.06
C ASP A 99 3.63 -10.71 7.95
N GLY A 100 4.01 -10.06 6.85
CA GLY A 100 4.58 -10.71 5.66
C GLY A 100 5.89 -11.43 5.94
N LYS A 101 6.66 -10.98 6.94
CA LYS A 101 7.91 -11.65 7.35
C LYS A 101 7.67 -13.02 7.98
N THR A 102 6.53 -13.22 8.60
CA THR A 102 6.19 -14.47 9.30
C THR A 102 5.36 -15.42 8.46
N LEU A 103 4.93 -15.00 7.26
CA LEU A 103 3.99 -15.74 6.42
C LEU A 103 4.46 -17.19 6.15
N GLY A 104 5.72 -17.38 5.75
CA GLY A 104 6.27 -18.69 5.44
C GLY A 104 6.42 -19.63 6.64
N ASN A 105 6.47 -19.08 7.86
CA ASN A 105 6.61 -19.85 9.11
C ASN A 105 5.27 -20.08 9.82
N ASN A 106 4.20 -19.44 9.37
CA ASN A 106 2.89 -19.57 9.97
C ASN A 106 2.07 -20.66 9.26
N LYS A 107 1.73 -21.74 9.97
CA LYS A 107 0.91 -22.83 9.43
C LYS A 107 -0.52 -22.43 9.09
N PHE A 108 -1.04 -21.37 9.72
CA PHE A 108 -2.42 -20.90 9.58
C PHE A 108 -2.48 -19.38 9.36
N PRO A 109 -1.84 -18.84 8.32
CA PRO A 109 -1.76 -17.39 8.13
C PRO A 109 -3.14 -16.77 7.90
N TYR A 110 -4.06 -17.53 7.32
CA TYR A 110 -5.43 -17.08 7.01
C TYR A 110 -6.46 -17.52 8.06
N ASP A 111 -5.99 -17.86 9.28
CA ASP A 111 -6.91 -18.14 10.40
C ASP A 111 -7.85 -16.95 10.64
N LYS A 112 -9.13 -17.24 10.87
CA LYS A 112 -10.22 -16.26 11.02
C LYS A 112 -10.60 -15.47 9.77
N VAL A 113 -10.05 -15.78 8.59
CA VAL A 113 -10.59 -15.25 7.32
C VAL A 113 -11.91 -15.93 7.02
N THR A 114 -12.95 -15.16 6.74
CA THR A 114 -14.30 -15.62 6.45
C THR A 114 -14.89 -14.86 5.27
N GLU A 115 -16.08 -15.21 4.81
CA GLU A 115 -16.82 -14.46 3.79
C GLU A 115 -17.12 -13.00 4.17
N LYS A 116 -17.02 -12.66 5.47
CA LYS A 116 -17.15 -11.27 5.94
C LYS A 116 -15.87 -10.48 5.81
N THR A 117 -14.72 -11.14 5.61
CA THR A 117 -13.43 -10.49 5.41
C THR A 117 -13.40 -9.85 4.02
N ARG A 118 -13.07 -8.58 3.95
CA ARG A 118 -13.06 -7.80 2.71
C ARG A 118 -11.66 -7.58 2.16
N LEU A 119 -10.68 -7.50 3.04
CA LEU A 119 -9.29 -7.27 2.69
C LEU A 119 -8.37 -8.16 3.53
N VAL A 120 -7.45 -8.86 2.88
CA VAL A 120 -6.29 -9.49 3.51
C VAL A 120 -5.07 -8.63 3.21
N PHE A 121 -4.41 -8.15 4.25
CA PHE A 121 -3.24 -7.30 4.14
C PHE A 121 -1.98 -8.03 4.63
N LEU A 122 -1.01 -8.18 3.73
CA LEU A 122 0.30 -8.77 3.95
C LEU A 122 1.32 -7.63 4.09
N ASP A 123 1.68 -7.29 5.32
CA ASP A 123 2.55 -6.15 5.57
C ASP A 123 4.03 -6.56 5.61
N ASP A 124 4.88 -5.76 4.96
CA ASP A 124 6.34 -5.91 4.94
C ASP A 124 6.83 -7.30 4.46
N MET A 125 6.41 -7.67 3.25
CA MET A 125 6.75 -8.94 2.62
C MET A 125 8.25 -9.08 2.39
N ASN A 126 8.76 -10.28 2.61
CA ASN A 126 10.18 -10.62 2.41
C ASN A 126 10.59 -10.60 0.93
N PHE A 127 11.89 -10.39 0.68
CA PHE A 127 12.49 -10.42 -0.65
C PHE A 127 12.26 -11.73 -1.41
N ASN A 128 12.29 -12.85 -0.72
CA ASN A 128 12.19 -14.19 -1.34
C ASN A 128 10.74 -14.69 -1.45
N GLN A 129 9.73 -13.83 -1.20
CA GLN A 129 8.35 -14.25 -1.32
C GLN A 129 7.96 -14.39 -2.78
N ASP A 130 7.55 -15.59 -3.16
CA ASP A 130 6.99 -15.85 -4.48
C ASP A 130 5.52 -15.40 -4.54
N PHE A 131 5.25 -14.38 -5.34
CA PHE A 131 3.88 -13.87 -5.53
C PHE A 131 2.97 -14.87 -6.27
N ARG A 132 3.52 -15.88 -6.93
CA ARG A 132 2.76 -16.98 -7.54
C ARG A 132 1.94 -17.76 -6.52
N ASP A 133 2.40 -17.84 -5.28
CA ASP A 133 1.70 -18.48 -4.17
C ASP A 133 0.29 -17.88 -3.91
N PHE A 134 0.06 -16.66 -4.38
CA PHE A 134 -1.21 -15.96 -4.20
C PHE A 134 -2.15 -16.06 -5.40
N TYR A 135 -1.73 -16.62 -6.54
CA TYR A 135 -2.54 -16.65 -7.76
C TYR A 135 -3.91 -17.26 -7.55
N ASN A 136 -3.94 -18.47 -6.99
CA ASN A 136 -5.19 -19.17 -6.75
C ASN A 136 -6.11 -18.44 -5.77
N LYS A 137 -5.51 -17.72 -4.80
CA LYS A 137 -6.26 -16.92 -3.81
C LYS A 137 -6.85 -15.64 -4.40
N VAL A 138 -6.25 -15.14 -5.48
CA VAL A 138 -6.68 -13.91 -6.17
C VAL A 138 -7.71 -14.21 -7.25
N THR A 139 -7.53 -15.31 -7.99
CA THR A 139 -8.34 -15.64 -9.19
C THR A 139 -9.28 -16.82 -9.02
N GLY A 140 -9.24 -17.51 -7.89
CA GLY A 140 -10.10 -18.64 -7.56
C GLY A 140 -10.76 -18.49 -6.20
N ASP A 141 -11.34 -19.59 -5.74
CA ASP A 141 -11.85 -19.68 -4.38
C ASP A 141 -10.72 -19.47 -3.35
N PHE A 142 -11.02 -18.71 -2.32
CA PHE A 142 -10.03 -18.39 -1.31
C PHE A 142 -10.00 -19.48 -0.23
N GLU A 143 -8.91 -20.22 -0.18
CA GLU A 143 -8.68 -21.22 0.86
C GLU A 143 -8.27 -20.55 2.18
N ALA A 144 -9.09 -20.70 3.21
CA ALA A 144 -8.80 -20.29 4.58
C ALA A 144 -8.60 -21.54 5.45
N ASN A 145 -7.40 -21.72 5.97
CA ASN A 145 -7.03 -22.84 6.82
C ASN A 145 -7.09 -22.40 8.29
N HIS A 146 -8.13 -22.83 9.02
CA HIS A 146 -8.36 -22.44 10.41
C HIS A 146 -7.63 -23.36 11.38
N LYS A 147 -7.05 -22.77 12.44
CA LYS A 147 -6.39 -23.51 13.51
C LYS A 147 -7.38 -24.44 14.21
N GLY A 148 -7.11 -25.75 14.18
CA GLY A 148 -7.97 -26.77 14.79
C GLY A 148 -9.27 -27.06 14.03
N GLY A 149 -9.46 -26.48 12.82
CA GLY A 149 -10.65 -26.65 11.99
C GLY A 149 -10.34 -27.35 10.66
N LYS A 150 -11.40 -27.51 9.86
CA LYS A 150 -11.30 -27.95 8.47
C LYS A 150 -10.87 -26.78 7.59
N ILE A 151 -10.30 -27.09 6.44
CA ILE A 151 -10.08 -26.12 5.37
C ILE A 151 -11.45 -25.58 4.92
N TYR A 152 -11.55 -24.26 4.84
CA TYR A 152 -12.75 -23.57 4.41
C TYR A 152 -12.47 -22.83 3.11
N TYR A 153 -13.33 -23.02 2.12
CA TYR A 153 -13.23 -22.35 0.82
C TYR A 153 -14.29 -21.27 0.72
N ILE A 154 -13.84 -20.05 0.49
CA ILE A 154 -14.70 -18.89 0.24
C ILE A 154 -14.83 -18.74 -1.27
N PRO A 155 -16.06 -18.78 -1.84
CA PRO A 155 -16.26 -18.60 -3.27
C PRO A 155 -15.63 -17.31 -3.79
N PHE A 156 -15.10 -17.37 -5.01
CA PHE A 156 -14.35 -16.28 -5.63
C PHE A 156 -15.04 -14.91 -5.50
N GLU A 157 -16.33 -14.82 -5.78
CA GLU A 157 -17.10 -13.57 -5.77
C GLU A 157 -17.21 -12.95 -4.37
N ARG A 158 -17.07 -13.77 -3.31
CA ARG A 158 -17.15 -13.38 -1.91
C ARG A 158 -15.79 -13.35 -1.23
N SER A 159 -14.75 -13.80 -1.93
CA SER A 159 -13.41 -13.87 -1.36
C SER A 159 -12.82 -12.49 -1.15
N PRO A 160 -11.97 -12.32 -0.11
CA PRO A 160 -11.34 -11.02 0.17
C PRO A 160 -10.42 -10.60 -0.97
N LYS A 161 -10.27 -9.30 -1.16
CA LYS A 161 -9.17 -8.75 -1.94
C LYS A 161 -7.88 -8.83 -1.15
N MET A 162 -6.76 -8.79 -1.85
CA MET A 162 -5.45 -8.88 -1.24
C MET A 162 -4.64 -7.62 -1.49
N ALA A 163 -3.94 -7.15 -0.46
CA ALA A 163 -2.94 -6.12 -0.57
C ALA A 163 -1.66 -6.56 0.13
N ALA A 164 -0.53 -6.11 -0.39
CA ALA A 164 0.78 -6.37 0.19
C ALA A 164 1.63 -5.09 0.20
N THR A 165 2.56 -4.99 1.12
CA THR A 165 3.65 -4.01 1.05
C THR A 165 4.99 -4.73 1.06
N THR A 166 5.95 -4.17 0.35
CA THR A 166 7.31 -4.68 0.31
C THR A 166 8.30 -3.55 0.06
N ASN A 167 9.52 -3.73 0.54
CA ASN A 167 10.64 -2.85 0.25
C ASN A 167 11.43 -3.29 -0.99
N TYR A 168 11.00 -4.35 -1.64
CA TYR A 168 11.68 -4.96 -2.77
C TYR A 168 10.80 -4.90 -4.01
N VAL A 169 11.41 -4.70 -5.15
CA VAL A 169 10.71 -4.81 -6.44
C VAL A 169 10.69 -6.28 -6.83
N PRO A 170 9.50 -6.90 -6.98
CA PRO A 170 9.40 -8.26 -7.48
C PRO A 170 10.00 -8.39 -8.88
N ASP A 171 10.53 -9.56 -9.20
CA ASP A 171 10.96 -9.87 -10.54
C ASP A 171 9.75 -10.09 -11.45
N PHE A 172 9.71 -9.38 -12.58
CA PHE A 172 8.56 -9.33 -13.49
C PHE A 172 8.78 -10.08 -14.81
N GLU A 173 9.62 -11.09 -14.84
CA GLU A 173 9.89 -11.84 -16.06
C GLU A 173 8.65 -12.58 -16.60
N GLU A 174 7.68 -12.92 -15.75
CA GLU A 174 6.48 -13.67 -16.17
C GLU A 174 5.29 -12.77 -16.47
N SER A 175 4.80 -12.83 -17.71
CA SER A 175 3.59 -12.09 -18.14
C SER A 175 2.32 -12.48 -17.37
N SER A 176 2.25 -13.70 -16.85
CA SER A 176 1.16 -14.20 -16.01
C SER A 176 1.11 -13.50 -14.66
N LEU A 177 2.26 -13.16 -14.10
CA LEU A 177 2.42 -12.43 -12.85
C LEU A 177 1.97 -10.98 -13.02
N VAL A 178 2.49 -10.30 -14.05
CA VAL A 178 2.21 -8.87 -14.30
C VAL A 178 0.71 -8.59 -14.40
N ARG A 179 -0.06 -9.48 -15.04
CA ARG A 179 -1.51 -9.31 -15.20
C ARG A 179 -2.33 -9.41 -13.91
N ARG A 180 -1.74 -9.92 -12.82
CA ARG A 180 -2.40 -10.13 -11.53
C ARG A 180 -1.90 -9.18 -10.44
N LEU A 181 -0.96 -8.33 -10.78
CA LEU A 181 -0.38 -7.38 -9.85
C LEU A 181 -0.81 -5.96 -10.22
N LEU A 182 -1.23 -5.23 -9.22
CA LEU A 182 -1.54 -3.82 -9.33
C LEU A 182 -0.61 -3.06 -8.37
N PHE A 183 0.30 -2.27 -8.92
CA PHE A 183 1.31 -1.59 -8.13
C PHE A 183 0.91 -0.16 -7.83
N TYR A 184 1.21 0.29 -6.61
CA TYR A 184 1.39 1.71 -6.33
C TYR A 184 2.76 1.93 -5.70
N GLN A 185 3.36 3.08 -5.99
CA GLN A 185 4.65 3.46 -5.45
C GLN A 185 4.52 4.72 -4.60
N ASN A 186 5.24 4.75 -3.50
CA ASN A 186 5.37 5.95 -2.69
C ASN A 186 6.71 6.62 -2.97
N GLY A 187 6.65 7.94 -3.26
CA GLY A 187 7.84 8.79 -3.24
C GLY A 187 8.40 8.88 -1.82
N ASP A 188 9.66 9.22 -1.73
CA ASP A 188 10.41 9.40 -0.48
C ASP A 188 10.22 10.77 0.17
N TYR A 189 9.12 11.45 -0.12
CA TYR A 189 8.72 12.69 0.58
C TYR A 189 8.71 12.50 2.10
N TYR A 190 8.16 11.37 2.58
CA TYR A 190 8.35 10.91 3.95
C TYR A 190 9.54 9.96 3.98
N HIS A 191 10.49 10.24 4.86
CA HIS A 191 11.72 9.46 4.97
C HIS A 191 12.31 9.59 6.38
N ALA A 192 13.14 8.63 6.74
CA ALA A 192 13.96 8.69 7.94
C ALA A 192 15.42 9.02 7.56
N LYS A 193 16.02 9.99 8.24
CA LYS A 193 17.47 10.18 8.17
C LYS A 193 18.15 9.02 8.88
N THR A 194 19.07 8.38 8.19
CA THR A 194 19.87 7.27 8.71
C THR A 194 21.34 7.48 8.33
N PRO A 195 22.30 6.79 8.97
CA PRO A 195 23.71 6.84 8.55
C PRO A 195 23.97 6.27 7.14
N LYS A 196 22.94 5.68 6.52
CA LYS A 196 23.06 4.99 5.22
C LYS A 196 22.44 5.77 4.06
N ASN A 197 21.89 6.96 4.32
CA ASN A 197 21.29 7.82 3.30
C ASN A 197 21.75 9.26 3.48
N ASP A 198 21.56 10.08 2.43
CA ASP A 198 22.04 11.46 2.35
C ASP A 198 21.01 12.51 2.79
N TYR A 199 19.87 12.09 3.39
CA TYR A 199 18.86 13.03 3.85
C TYR A 199 19.40 13.90 4.99
N LEU A 200 19.16 15.21 4.89
CA LEU A 200 19.60 16.19 5.90
C LEU A 200 18.81 16.06 7.21
N PHE A 201 17.54 15.67 7.13
CA PHE A 201 16.62 15.50 8.26
C PHE A 201 15.65 14.33 8.00
N SER A 202 14.94 13.92 9.01
CA SER A 202 13.79 12.99 8.85
C SER A 202 12.51 13.78 8.62
N ARG A 203 11.63 13.30 7.74
CA ARG A 203 10.28 13.84 7.55
C ARG A 203 9.27 12.72 7.79
N LYS A 204 8.44 12.90 8.81
CA LYS A 204 7.40 11.94 9.19
C LYS A 204 6.04 12.39 8.66
N ILE A 205 5.11 11.46 8.51
CA ILE A 205 3.71 11.78 8.14
C ILE A 205 3.10 12.75 9.16
N SER A 206 3.36 12.53 10.46
CA SER A 206 2.87 13.40 11.53
C SER A 206 3.30 14.86 11.41
N ASP A 207 4.42 15.16 10.73
CA ASP A 207 4.91 16.53 10.59
C ASP A 207 3.91 17.41 9.78
N ASP A 208 3.23 16.81 8.81
CA ASP A 208 2.20 17.48 8.01
C ASP A 208 0.83 17.57 8.74
N PHE A 209 0.71 16.97 9.94
CA PHE A 209 -0.50 16.93 10.75
C PHE A 209 -0.27 17.49 12.17
N GLY A 210 0.54 18.53 12.29
CA GLY A 210 0.81 19.21 13.56
C GLY A 210 1.51 18.34 14.60
N GLY A 211 2.31 17.36 14.19
CA GLY A 211 3.05 16.44 15.06
C GLY A 211 2.21 15.29 15.62
N ARG A 212 0.93 15.18 15.25
CA ARG A 212 0.02 14.15 15.76
C ARG A 212 0.12 12.85 14.97
N ASP A 213 -0.06 11.73 15.63
CA ASP A 213 -0.23 10.44 14.97
C ASP A 213 -1.69 10.24 14.56
N ILE A 214 -1.96 10.41 13.25
CA ILE A 214 -3.31 10.31 12.67
C ILE A 214 -3.90 8.89 12.67
N MET A 215 -3.11 7.87 13.01
CA MET A 215 -3.59 6.48 13.11
C MET A 215 -3.95 6.06 14.54
N THR A 216 -3.65 6.90 15.51
CA THR A 216 -3.95 6.65 16.93
C THR A 216 -5.23 7.36 17.39
N SER A 217 -5.48 7.33 18.68
CA SER A 217 -6.58 8.04 19.34
C SER A 217 -6.27 9.50 19.65
N ASP A 218 -5.22 10.08 19.07
CA ASP A 218 -4.80 11.47 19.34
C ASP A 218 -5.77 12.51 18.78
N TYR A 219 -6.70 12.07 17.95
CA TYR A 219 -7.77 12.89 17.39
C TYR A 219 -9.12 12.51 17.97
N SER A 220 -9.90 13.50 18.39
CA SER A 220 -11.33 13.34 18.61
C SER A 220 -12.05 13.12 17.28
N ALA A 221 -13.29 12.59 17.32
CA ALA A 221 -14.10 12.44 16.12
C ALA A 221 -14.39 13.79 15.43
N GLU A 222 -14.49 14.87 16.21
CA GLU A 222 -14.73 16.23 15.72
C GLU A 222 -13.50 16.79 15.00
N GLU A 223 -12.32 16.64 15.58
CA GLU A 223 -11.06 17.05 14.95
C GLU A 223 -10.77 16.25 13.68
N TRP A 224 -11.03 14.95 13.69
CA TRP A 224 -10.90 14.10 12.53
C TRP A 224 -11.82 14.53 11.39
N ASN A 225 -13.06 14.88 11.69
CA ASN A 225 -14.00 15.39 10.71
C ASN A 225 -13.65 16.80 10.19
N ALA A 226 -13.11 17.67 11.04
CA ALA A 226 -12.73 19.01 10.64
C ALA A 226 -11.50 19.04 9.73
N ASP A 227 -10.47 18.25 10.09
CA ASP A 227 -9.16 18.29 9.41
C ASP A 227 -9.07 17.35 8.21
N TYR A 228 -9.89 16.31 8.15
CA TYR A 228 -9.77 15.22 7.16
C TYR A 228 -11.05 14.90 6.41
N ASN A 229 -12.08 15.69 6.58
CA ASN A 229 -13.32 15.53 5.83
C ASN A 229 -13.15 16.19 4.46
N PHE A 230 -12.56 15.44 3.54
CA PHE A 230 -12.45 15.83 2.14
C PHE A 230 -13.62 15.28 1.34
#